data_61530f00096f350fe8377573af6757bd
#
_entry.id   61530f00096f350fe8377573af6757bd
#
_cell.length_a   1.000
_cell.length_b   1.000
_cell.length_c   1.000
_cell.angle_alpha   90.00
_cell.angle_beta   90.00
_cell.angle_gamma   90.00
#
_symmetry.space_group_name_H-M   'P 1'
#
loop_
_entity.id
_entity.type
_entity.pdbx_description
1 polymer ?
#
loop_
_entity_poly.entity_id
_entity_poly.type
_entity_poly.pdbx_seq_one_letter_code
_entity_poly.pdbx_strand_id
1 'polypeptide(L)'
;MTIVPFRPRTPNGPQSPVPPMFNIPPLTLYAMIVMVVVHVAFTLMPQELLAEWGYRLAFVPIRYTEPAQFDWTAAIAPFTHMFLHGGWMHIMMNSLMLLAFGAGAERMLGPKRTALLFVLCGLTGAAAQFAIAPFSPVPMIGASGALSGLFAALTVRLQQSGMMPAGRFGIWGMAALWIGLSLAMGFIGGSIGAGDVAWAAHAGGFIAGVLLMRIRYFN
;
A
#
# COMPACT_ATOMS: atom_id res chain seq x y z
N MET A 1 -38.39 22.58 -12.37
CA MET A 1 -37.19 22.15 -13.10
C MET A 1 -36.63 23.39 -13.79
N THR A 2 -35.62 24.02 -13.17
CA THR A 2 -35.05 25.29 -13.66
C THR A 2 -33.91 24.93 -14.62
N ILE A 3 -34.11 25.23 -15.89
CA ILE A 3 -33.10 25.03 -16.94
C ILE A 3 -32.05 26.14 -16.79
N VAL A 4 -30.85 25.78 -16.39
CA VAL A 4 -29.70 26.70 -16.35
C VAL A 4 -29.26 26.89 -17.82
N PRO A 5 -29.28 28.14 -18.35
CA PRO A 5 -28.89 28.37 -19.75
C PRO A 5 -27.37 28.14 -19.92
N PHE A 6 -27.03 27.43 -21.00
CA PHE A 6 -25.64 27.25 -21.43
C PHE A 6 -25.03 28.62 -21.74
N ARG A 7 -24.00 29.03 -20.96
CA ARG A 7 -23.20 30.22 -21.29
C ARG A 7 -22.03 29.78 -22.21
N PRO A 8 -22.00 30.28 -23.46
CA PRO A 8 -20.85 30.03 -24.34
C PRO A 8 -19.59 30.66 -23.73
N ARG A 9 -18.50 29.90 -23.71
CA ARG A 9 -17.18 30.41 -23.27
C ARG A 9 -16.74 31.53 -24.19
N THR A 10 -16.41 32.70 -23.64
CA THR A 10 -15.79 33.79 -24.39
C THR A 10 -14.39 33.36 -24.83
N PRO A 11 -14.00 33.53 -26.11
CA PRO A 11 -12.70 33.08 -26.64
C PRO A 11 -11.47 33.71 -25.99
N ASN A 12 -11.62 34.82 -25.26
CA ASN A 12 -10.51 35.63 -24.68
C ASN A 12 -10.52 35.72 -23.16
N GLY A 13 -11.15 34.79 -22.44
CA GLY A 13 -11.01 34.70 -20.98
C GLY A 13 -9.60 34.20 -20.60
N PRO A 14 -9.04 34.59 -19.42
CA PRO A 14 -7.76 34.04 -18.96
C PRO A 14 -7.85 32.52 -18.96
N GLN A 15 -7.00 31.89 -19.79
CA GLN A 15 -6.92 30.42 -19.87
C GLN A 15 -6.43 29.96 -18.50
N SER A 16 -7.23 29.16 -17.79
CA SER A 16 -6.75 28.46 -16.60
C SER A 16 -5.51 27.65 -17.03
N PRO A 17 -4.41 27.70 -16.26
CA PRO A 17 -3.21 26.94 -16.57
C PRO A 17 -3.60 25.49 -16.86
N VAL A 18 -3.17 24.96 -18.01
CA VAL A 18 -3.34 23.54 -18.31
C VAL A 18 -2.66 22.76 -17.18
N PRO A 19 -3.38 21.94 -16.41
CA PRO A 19 -2.73 21.19 -15.35
C PRO A 19 -1.63 20.32 -15.97
N PRO A 20 -0.46 20.19 -15.30
CA PRO A 20 0.62 19.37 -15.83
C PRO A 20 0.15 17.95 -16.06
N MET A 21 0.60 17.34 -17.17
CA MET A 21 0.18 16.00 -17.63
C MET A 21 0.45 14.92 -16.57
N PHE A 22 1.44 15.15 -15.70
CA PHE A 22 1.76 14.31 -14.54
C PHE A 22 1.64 15.16 -13.26
N ASN A 23 0.46 15.14 -12.65
CA ASN A 23 0.22 15.80 -11.37
C ASN A 23 0.20 14.75 -10.25
N ILE A 24 1.37 14.21 -9.90
CA ILE A 24 1.50 13.26 -8.79
C ILE A 24 1.49 14.06 -7.47
N PRO A 25 0.59 13.75 -6.51
CA PRO A 25 0.58 14.41 -5.22
C PRO A 25 1.92 14.23 -4.47
N PRO A 26 2.35 15.24 -3.70
CA PRO A 26 3.70 15.28 -3.11
C PRO A 26 4.04 14.09 -2.22
N LEU A 27 3.14 13.68 -1.32
CA LEU A 27 3.39 12.53 -0.43
C LEU A 27 3.60 11.25 -1.24
N THR A 28 2.73 11.01 -2.23
CA THR A 28 2.82 9.84 -3.12
C THR A 28 4.16 9.84 -3.87
N LEU A 29 4.58 11.00 -4.39
CA LEU A 29 5.87 11.14 -5.07
C LEU A 29 7.04 10.87 -4.12
N TYR A 30 7.05 11.48 -2.93
CA TYR A 30 8.12 11.27 -1.95
C TYR A 30 8.18 9.82 -1.47
N ALA A 31 7.05 9.18 -1.18
CA ALA A 31 7.01 7.78 -0.79
C ALA A 31 7.59 6.87 -1.90
N MET A 32 7.24 7.14 -3.15
CA MET A 32 7.78 6.40 -4.30
C MET A 32 9.29 6.60 -4.46
N ILE A 33 9.79 7.85 -4.31
CA ILE A 33 11.22 8.15 -4.36
C ILE A 33 11.95 7.39 -3.23
N VAL A 34 11.43 7.41 -2.00
CA VAL A 34 12.04 6.69 -0.87
C VAL A 34 12.11 5.19 -1.16
N MET A 35 11.03 4.57 -1.66
CA MET A 35 11.02 3.15 -2.02
C MET A 35 12.08 2.83 -3.08
N VAL A 36 12.17 3.65 -4.13
CA VAL A 36 13.15 3.44 -5.21
C VAL A 36 14.58 3.63 -4.70
N VAL A 37 14.85 4.68 -3.93
CA VAL A 37 16.18 4.94 -3.36
C VAL A 37 16.63 3.79 -2.44
N VAL A 38 15.74 3.32 -1.56
CA VAL A 38 16.03 2.17 -0.69
C VAL A 38 16.31 0.92 -1.54
N HIS A 39 15.49 0.63 -2.56
CA HIS A 39 15.69 -0.53 -3.41
C HIS A 39 17.02 -0.47 -4.17
N VAL A 40 17.36 0.68 -4.74
CA VAL A 40 18.65 0.88 -5.42
C VAL A 40 19.81 0.71 -4.44
N ALA A 41 19.71 1.31 -3.24
CA ALA A 41 20.75 1.17 -2.21
C ALA A 41 20.99 -0.29 -1.85
N PHE A 42 19.93 -1.09 -1.65
CA PHE A 42 20.03 -2.52 -1.37
C PHE A 42 20.58 -3.31 -2.56
N THR A 43 20.18 -2.98 -3.79
CA THR A 43 20.67 -3.65 -5.01
C THR A 43 22.19 -3.44 -5.24
N LEU A 44 22.72 -2.31 -4.76
CA LEU A 44 24.14 -1.97 -4.87
C LEU A 44 25.00 -2.52 -3.72
N MET A 45 24.38 -3.10 -2.68
CA MET A 45 25.13 -3.71 -1.56
C MET A 45 25.84 -4.99 -1.97
N PRO A 46 27.01 -5.30 -1.35
CA PRO A 46 27.58 -6.64 -1.39
C PRO A 46 26.56 -7.67 -0.90
N GLN A 47 26.60 -8.87 -1.51
CA GLN A 47 25.55 -9.89 -1.28
C GLN A 47 25.41 -10.30 0.19
N GLU A 48 26.51 -10.31 0.93
CA GLU A 48 26.54 -10.63 2.37
C GLU A 48 25.77 -9.57 3.18
N LEU A 49 26.04 -8.29 2.93
CA LEU A 49 25.34 -7.17 3.58
C LEU A 49 23.86 -7.10 3.18
N LEU A 50 23.56 -7.38 1.91
CA LEU A 50 22.20 -7.45 1.41
C LEU A 50 21.40 -8.53 2.15
N ALA A 51 21.98 -9.73 2.31
CA ALA A 51 21.32 -10.82 3.03
C ALA A 51 21.10 -10.49 4.50
N GLU A 52 22.12 -9.94 5.17
CA GLU A 52 22.05 -9.56 6.59
C GLU A 52 21.02 -8.46 6.82
N TRP A 53 21.17 -7.31 6.17
CA TRP A 53 20.28 -6.16 6.40
C TRP A 53 18.88 -6.36 5.81
N GLY A 54 18.77 -7.10 4.72
CA GLY A 54 17.50 -7.53 4.15
C GLY A 54 16.68 -8.33 5.16
N TYR A 55 17.32 -9.31 5.84
CA TYR A 55 16.68 -10.09 6.92
C TYR A 55 16.37 -9.23 8.15
N ARG A 56 17.34 -8.42 8.62
CA ARG A 56 17.19 -7.61 9.83
C ARG A 56 16.07 -6.58 9.75
N LEU A 57 15.88 -5.93 8.60
CA LEU A 57 14.89 -4.88 8.39
C LEU A 57 13.55 -5.39 7.82
N ALA A 58 13.50 -6.66 7.37
CA ALA A 58 12.26 -7.33 7.01
C ALA A 58 11.44 -7.69 8.26
N PHE A 59 10.13 -7.80 8.09
CA PHE A 59 9.28 -8.36 9.14
C PHE A 59 9.35 -9.90 9.10
N VAL A 60 9.99 -10.51 10.10
CA VAL A 60 10.15 -11.95 10.22
C VAL A 60 9.45 -12.43 11.48
N PRO A 61 8.29 -13.12 11.36
CA PRO A 61 7.45 -13.48 12.50
C PRO A 61 8.16 -14.21 13.64
N ILE A 62 9.00 -15.20 13.33
CA ILE A 62 9.70 -16.00 14.35
C ILE A 62 10.58 -15.16 15.30
N ARG A 63 11.08 -14.00 14.86
CA ARG A 63 11.88 -13.10 15.70
C ARG A 63 11.12 -12.53 16.89
N TYR A 64 9.80 -12.58 16.88
CA TYR A 64 8.93 -12.11 17.97
C TYR A 64 8.49 -13.23 18.91
N THR A 65 8.69 -14.49 18.52
CA THR A 65 8.36 -15.68 19.34
C THR A 65 9.59 -16.32 19.96
N GLU A 66 10.79 -16.04 19.40
CA GLU A 66 12.08 -16.54 19.87
C GLU A 66 12.88 -15.40 20.51
N PRO A 67 12.95 -15.28 21.85
CA PRO A 67 13.62 -14.14 22.50
C PRO A 67 15.05 -13.89 22.07
N ALA A 68 15.81 -14.96 21.74
CA ALA A 68 17.19 -14.86 21.29
C ALA A 68 17.35 -14.18 19.92
N GLN A 69 16.27 -14.10 19.13
CA GLN A 69 16.26 -13.46 17.81
C GLN A 69 15.73 -12.03 17.83
N PHE A 70 15.20 -11.59 18.97
CA PHE A 70 14.67 -10.24 19.12
C PHE A 70 15.79 -9.25 19.44
N ASP A 71 16.03 -8.32 18.54
CA ASP A 71 16.96 -7.21 18.72
C ASP A 71 16.27 -5.86 18.34
N TRP A 72 17.02 -4.76 18.41
CA TRP A 72 16.49 -3.44 18.07
C TRP A 72 15.96 -3.34 16.63
N THR A 73 16.50 -4.13 15.68
CA THR A 73 16.02 -4.15 14.31
C THR A 73 14.65 -4.83 14.21
N ALA A 74 14.39 -5.86 15.03
CA ALA A 74 13.06 -6.46 15.12
C ALA A 74 12.02 -5.44 15.62
N ALA A 75 12.38 -4.55 16.56
CA ALA A 75 11.45 -3.52 17.04
C ALA A 75 11.01 -2.53 15.96
N ILE A 76 11.85 -2.24 14.97
CA ILE A 76 11.51 -1.33 13.85
C ILE A 76 11.03 -2.05 12.59
N ALA A 77 11.24 -3.36 12.47
CA ALA A 77 10.90 -4.16 11.29
C ALA A 77 9.41 -4.08 10.89
N PRO A 78 8.43 -3.96 11.80
CA PRO A 78 7.03 -3.73 11.43
C PRO A 78 6.80 -2.47 10.60
N PHE A 79 7.72 -1.52 10.63
CA PHE A 79 7.69 -0.31 9.82
C PHE A 79 8.63 -0.40 8.60
N THR A 80 9.88 -0.86 8.79
CA THR A 80 10.91 -0.81 7.75
C THR A 80 10.63 -1.77 6.60
N HIS A 81 9.98 -2.93 6.86
CA HIS A 81 9.64 -3.90 5.83
C HIS A 81 8.83 -3.30 4.66
N MET A 82 8.03 -2.25 4.91
CA MET A 82 7.22 -1.58 3.88
C MET A 82 8.06 -0.91 2.79
N PHE A 83 9.33 -0.63 3.05
CA PHE A 83 10.23 0.03 2.11
C PHE A 83 11.19 -0.92 1.41
N LEU A 84 11.25 -2.18 1.83
CA LEU A 84 12.10 -3.21 1.23
C LEU A 84 11.35 -3.94 0.11
N HIS A 85 12.06 -4.29 -0.97
CA HIS A 85 11.48 -4.99 -2.12
C HIS A 85 12.42 -6.07 -2.63
N GLY A 86 11.89 -7.26 -2.91
CA GLY A 86 12.66 -8.44 -3.31
C GLY A 86 13.15 -8.45 -4.77
N GLY A 87 12.88 -7.38 -5.54
CA GLY A 87 13.33 -7.27 -6.93
C GLY A 87 12.57 -6.19 -7.71
N TRP A 88 13.06 -5.92 -8.92
CA TRP A 88 12.55 -4.82 -9.76
C TRP A 88 11.06 -4.95 -10.11
N MET A 89 10.56 -6.16 -10.35
CA MET A 89 9.14 -6.39 -10.61
C MET A 89 8.31 -6.06 -9.38
N HIS A 90 8.78 -6.46 -8.19
CA HIS A 90 8.08 -6.21 -6.93
C HIS A 90 7.96 -4.71 -6.64
N ILE A 91 9.07 -3.94 -6.75
CA ILE A 91 9.00 -2.49 -6.52
C ILE A 91 8.19 -1.77 -7.61
N MET A 92 8.26 -2.22 -8.86
CA MET A 92 7.46 -1.66 -9.95
C MET A 92 5.97 -1.82 -9.66
N MET A 93 5.51 -3.01 -9.26
CA MET A 93 4.10 -3.24 -8.91
C MET A 93 3.66 -2.41 -7.72
N ASN A 94 4.47 -2.33 -6.66
CA ASN A 94 4.16 -1.48 -5.50
C ASN A 94 4.12 0.00 -5.88
N SER A 95 5.02 0.47 -6.75
CA SER A 95 5.03 1.86 -7.23
C SER A 95 3.80 2.19 -8.07
N LEU A 96 3.36 1.28 -8.95
CA LEU A 96 2.13 1.45 -9.73
C LEU A 96 0.88 1.47 -8.82
N MET A 97 0.83 0.59 -7.83
CA MET A 97 -0.25 0.59 -6.84
C MET A 97 -0.25 1.87 -5.99
N LEU A 98 0.94 2.34 -5.57
CA LEU A 98 1.07 3.60 -4.83
C LEU A 98 0.61 4.79 -5.69
N LEU A 99 0.97 4.80 -6.97
CA LEU A 99 0.52 5.83 -7.90
C LEU A 99 -1.00 5.81 -8.10
N ALA A 100 -1.61 4.64 -8.20
CA ALA A 100 -3.06 4.50 -8.39
C ALA A 100 -3.84 4.81 -7.09
N PHE A 101 -3.50 4.12 -6.01
CA PHE A 101 -4.28 4.16 -4.76
C PHE A 101 -3.80 5.26 -3.82
N GLY A 102 -2.48 5.44 -3.70
CA GLY A 102 -1.88 6.48 -2.87
C GLY A 102 -2.23 7.88 -3.37
N ALA A 103 -2.05 8.14 -4.67
CA ALA A 103 -2.41 9.44 -5.24
C ALA A 103 -3.93 9.70 -5.18
N GLY A 104 -4.75 8.68 -5.37
CA GLY A 104 -6.20 8.78 -5.19
C GLY A 104 -6.58 9.12 -3.75
N ALA A 105 -6.03 8.40 -2.79
CA ALA A 105 -6.26 8.64 -1.37
C ALA A 105 -5.75 10.04 -0.95
N GLU A 106 -4.56 10.45 -1.38
CA GLU A 106 -3.99 11.77 -1.03
C GLU A 106 -4.84 12.93 -1.56
N ARG A 107 -5.38 12.81 -2.78
CA ARG A 107 -6.29 13.83 -3.33
C ARG A 107 -7.62 13.94 -2.57
N MET A 108 -8.13 12.81 -2.05
CA MET A 108 -9.43 12.77 -1.38
C MET A 108 -9.35 13.04 0.13
N LEU A 109 -8.27 12.62 0.79
CA LEU A 109 -8.12 12.66 2.26
C LEU A 109 -7.07 13.67 2.72
N GLY A 110 -6.19 14.11 1.81
CA GLY A 110 -5.02 14.92 2.11
C GLY A 110 -3.81 14.11 2.60
N PRO A 111 -2.60 14.71 2.56
CA PRO A 111 -1.36 13.98 2.77
C PRO A 111 -1.22 13.39 4.18
N LYS A 112 -1.60 14.10 5.23
CA LYS A 112 -1.46 13.64 6.62
C LYS A 112 -2.28 12.37 6.90
N ARG A 113 -3.55 12.35 6.48
CA ARG A 113 -4.43 11.20 6.66
C ARG A 113 -3.97 10.02 5.83
N THR A 114 -3.53 10.26 4.60
CA THR A 114 -2.99 9.21 3.72
C THR A 114 -1.72 8.59 4.27
N ALA A 115 -0.78 9.40 4.78
CA ALA A 115 0.42 8.89 5.44
C ALA A 115 0.09 8.03 6.67
N LEU A 116 -0.83 8.50 7.52
CA LEU A 116 -1.24 7.75 8.70
C LEU A 116 -1.95 6.44 8.32
N LEU A 117 -2.84 6.46 7.32
CA LEU A 117 -3.46 5.25 6.78
C LEU A 117 -2.42 4.26 6.26
N PHE A 118 -1.45 4.73 5.47
CA PHE A 118 -0.37 3.89 4.95
C PHE A 118 0.36 3.16 6.08
N VAL A 119 0.80 3.91 7.10
CA VAL A 119 1.52 3.32 8.24
C VAL A 119 0.65 2.34 9.02
N LEU A 120 -0.56 2.75 9.41
CA LEU A 120 -1.44 1.90 10.22
C LEU A 120 -1.85 0.62 9.47
N CYS A 121 -2.16 0.72 8.18
CA CYS A 121 -2.50 -0.44 7.37
C CYS A 121 -1.30 -1.38 7.14
N GLY A 122 -0.09 -0.84 7.01
CA GLY A 122 1.12 -1.66 6.94
C GLY A 122 1.39 -2.41 8.24
N LEU A 123 1.28 -1.72 9.38
CA LEU A 123 1.45 -2.34 10.71
C LEU A 123 0.39 -3.41 10.98
N THR A 124 -0.87 -3.17 10.64
CA THR A 124 -1.94 -4.16 10.80
C THR A 124 -1.78 -5.32 9.83
N GLY A 125 -1.23 -5.08 8.64
CA GLY A 125 -0.83 -6.14 7.71
C GLY A 125 0.24 -7.04 8.33
N ALA A 126 1.29 -6.46 8.93
CA ALA A 126 2.33 -7.22 9.64
C ALA A 126 1.73 -8.01 10.83
N ALA A 127 0.85 -7.39 11.60
CA ALA A 127 0.16 -8.07 12.70
C ALA A 127 -0.70 -9.24 12.22
N ALA A 128 -1.41 -9.11 11.09
CA ALA A 128 -2.20 -10.18 10.50
C ALA A 128 -1.30 -11.33 10.02
N GLN A 129 -0.17 -11.04 9.39
CA GLN A 129 0.83 -12.05 8.98
C GLN A 129 1.38 -12.80 10.20
N PHE A 130 1.70 -12.07 11.27
CA PHE A 130 2.15 -12.67 12.52
C PHE A 130 1.08 -13.59 13.13
N ALA A 131 -0.19 -13.16 13.16
CA ALA A 131 -1.28 -13.95 13.72
C ALA A 131 -1.52 -15.28 12.97
N ILE A 132 -1.29 -15.29 11.66
CA ILE A 132 -1.47 -16.50 10.83
C ILE A 132 -0.26 -17.42 10.89
N ALA A 133 0.95 -16.86 10.96
CA ALA A 133 2.19 -17.63 10.88
C ALA A 133 3.25 -17.13 11.89
N PRO A 134 3.00 -17.21 13.21
CA PRO A 134 3.87 -16.60 14.24
C PRO A 134 5.28 -17.20 14.30
N PHE A 135 5.45 -18.44 13.85
CA PHE A 135 6.74 -19.15 13.86
C PHE A 135 7.40 -19.18 12.47
N SER A 136 6.90 -18.42 11.49
CA SER A 136 7.48 -18.39 10.16
C SER A 136 8.86 -17.71 10.18
N PRO A 137 9.91 -18.37 9.65
CA PRO A 137 11.22 -17.76 9.45
C PRO A 137 11.30 -16.95 8.15
N VAL A 138 10.23 -16.94 7.35
CA VAL A 138 10.20 -16.29 6.03
C VAL A 138 10.07 -14.78 6.19
N PRO A 139 11.02 -14.00 5.64
CA PRO A 139 10.96 -12.55 5.67
C PRO A 139 9.78 -12.01 4.83
N MET A 140 8.97 -11.14 5.43
CA MET A 140 7.94 -10.38 4.72
C MET A 140 8.47 -8.97 4.43
N ILE A 141 8.36 -8.54 3.17
CA ILE A 141 8.81 -7.24 2.67
C ILE A 141 7.79 -6.68 1.66
N GLY A 142 7.79 -5.37 1.50
CA GLY A 142 6.96 -4.67 0.53
C GLY A 142 5.87 -3.80 1.14
N ALA A 143 5.50 -2.74 0.44
CA ALA A 143 4.45 -1.80 0.84
C ALA A 143 3.03 -2.35 0.64
N SER A 144 2.87 -3.53 0.04
CA SER A 144 1.60 -4.03 -0.50
C SER A 144 0.48 -4.19 0.55
N GLY A 145 0.83 -4.50 1.82
CA GLY A 145 -0.13 -4.49 2.94
C GLY A 145 -0.70 -3.09 3.19
N ALA A 146 0.17 -2.08 3.26
CA ALA A 146 -0.23 -0.68 3.38
C ALA A 146 -1.06 -0.20 2.18
N LEU A 147 -0.64 -0.57 0.97
CA LEU A 147 -1.32 -0.23 -0.29
C LEU A 147 -2.70 -0.90 -0.41
N SER A 148 -2.86 -2.12 0.13
CA SER A 148 -4.16 -2.78 0.27
C SER A 148 -5.12 -1.95 1.13
N GLY A 149 -4.61 -1.35 2.21
CA GLY A 149 -5.38 -0.44 3.04
C GLY A 149 -5.76 0.87 2.36
N LEU A 150 -4.83 1.47 1.59
CA LEU A 150 -5.15 2.66 0.79
C LEU A 150 -6.18 2.35 -0.30
N PHE A 151 -6.09 1.19 -0.95
CA PHE A 151 -7.10 0.73 -1.90
C PHE A 151 -8.48 0.60 -1.24
N ALA A 152 -8.55 0.00 -0.05
CA ALA A 152 -9.79 -0.12 0.71
C ALA A 152 -10.36 1.26 1.09
N ALA A 153 -9.52 2.15 1.63
CA ALA A 153 -9.92 3.50 2.01
C ALA A 153 -10.45 4.30 0.81
N LEU A 154 -9.76 4.24 -0.32
CA LEU A 154 -10.19 4.86 -1.57
C LEU A 154 -11.55 4.31 -2.04
N THR A 155 -11.72 2.98 -2.01
CA THR A 155 -12.99 2.33 -2.39
C THR A 155 -14.14 2.78 -1.49
N VAL A 156 -13.94 2.81 -0.16
CA VAL A 156 -14.94 3.33 0.79
C VAL A 156 -15.29 4.77 0.46
N ARG A 157 -14.29 5.61 0.20
CA ARG A 157 -14.51 7.04 -0.09
C ARG A 157 -15.26 7.26 -1.40
N LEU A 158 -14.93 6.50 -2.44
CA LEU A 158 -15.63 6.55 -3.73
C LEU A 158 -17.09 6.10 -3.60
N GLN A 159 -17.39 5.10 -2.77
CA GLN A 159 -18.76 4.69 -2.48
C GLN A 159 -19.53 5.78 -1.71
N GLN A 160 -18.93 6.37 -0.69
CA GLN A 160 -19.53 7.45 0.10
C GLN A 160 -19.85 8.70 -0.75
N SER A 161 -18.99 9.00 -1.72
CA SER A 161 -19.20 10.14 -2.64
C SER A 161 -20.16 9.86 -3.79
N GLY A 162 -20.72 8.64 -3.90
CA GLY A 162 -21.61 8.23 -4.99
C GLY A 162 -20.90 8.01 -6.33
N MET A 163 -19.58 8.10 -6.39
CA MET A 163 -18.79 7.85 -7.61
C MET A 163 -18.67 6.36 -7.92
N MET A 164 -18.93 5.50 -6.94
CA MET A 164 -18.94 4.05 -7.10
C MET A 164 -20.27 3.49 -6.59
N PRO A 165 -21.01 2.67 -7.38
CA PRO A 165 -22.27 2.10 -6.94
C PRO A 165 -22.09 1.25 -5.68
N ALA A 166 -22.96 1.41 -4.70
CA ALA A 166 -23.10 0.52 -3.56
C ALA A 166 -23.89 -0.73 -4.00
N GLY A 167 -23.34 -1.47 -4.97
CA GLY A 167 -24.03 -2.62 -5.56
C GLY A 167 -23.68 -3.94 -4.87
N ARG A 168 -24.19 -5.04 -5.45
CA ARG A 168 -24.01 -6.43 -5.01
C ARG A 168 -22.54 -6.83 -4.79
N PHE A 169 -21.62 -6.13 -5.45
CA PHE A 169 -20.17 -6.29 -5.33
C PHE A 169 -19.49 -5.26 -4.42
N GLY A 170 -20.18 -4.33 -3.80
CA GLY A 170 -19.66 -3.31 -2.89
C GLY A 170 -18.22 -3.52 -2.38
N ILE A 171 -17.91 -2.96 -1.21
CA ILE A 171 -16.56 -3.10 -0.59
C ILE A 171 -16.12 -4.56 -0.40
N TRP A 172 -17.04 -5.47 -0.11
CA TRP A 172 -16.74 -6.89 0.10
C TRP A 172 -16.41 -7.63 -1.20
N GLY A 173 -17.04 -7.26 -2.32
CA GLY A 173 -16.67 -7.77 -3.64
C GLY A 173 -15.28 -7.32 -4.07
N MET A 174 -14.94 -6.05 -3.78
CA MET A 174 -13.58 -5.52 -4.01
C MET A 174 -12.55 -6.19 -3.10
N ALA A 175 -12.91 -6.48 -1.84
CA ALA A 175 -12.07 -7.26 -0.93
C ALA A 175 -11.80 -8.67 -1.47
N ALA A 176 -12.85 -9.39 -1.88
CA ALA A 176 -12.72 -10.74 -2.42
C ALA A 176 -11.87 -10.77 -3.71
N LEU A 177 -12.08 -9.81 -4.61
CA LEU A 177 -11.28 -9.65 -5.82
C LEU A 177 -9.80 -9.40 -5.46
N TRP A 178 -9.53 -8.47 -4.53
CA TRP A 178 -8.18 -8.09 -4.13
C TRP A 178 -7.43 -9.23 -3.45
N ILE A 179 -8.08 -9.91 -2.49
CA ILE A 179 -7.51 -11.06 -1.78
C ILE A 179 -7.34 -12.24 -2.75
N GLY A 180 -8.32 -12.51 -3.61
CA GLY A 180 -8.25 -13.55 -4.63
C GLY A 180 -7.09 -13.33 -5.61
N LEU A 181 -6.89 -12.09 -6.06
CA LEU A 181 -5.73 -11.73 -6.90
C LEU A 181 -4.41 -11.90 -6.14
N SER A 182 -4.36 -11.53 -4.86
CA SER A 182 -3.17 -11.70 -4.01
C SER A 182 -2.80 -13.17 -3.83
N LEU A 183 -3.79 -14.03 -3.60
CA LEU A 183 -3.60 -15.49 -3.52
C LEU A 183 -3.12 -16.06 -4.85
N ALA A 184 -3.74 -15.66 -5.96
CA ALA A 184 -3.35 -16.11 -7.30
C ALA A 184 -1.90 -15.68 -7.62
N MET A 185 -1.54 -14.44 -7.30
CA MET A 185 -0.17 -13.94 -7.49
C MET A 185 0.84 -14.66 -6.60
N GLY A 186 0.47 -15.02 -5.36
CA GLY A 186 1.30 -15.83 -4.48
C GLY A 186 1.54 -17.23 -5.04
N PHE A 187 0.48 -17.87 -5.50
CA PHE A 187 0.56 -19.21 -6.11
C PHE A 187 1.43 -19.22 -7.39
N ILE A 188 1.19 -18.25 -8.28
CA ILE A 188 1.99 -18.11 -9.51
C ILE A 188 3.42 -17.70 -9.16
N GLY A 189 3.61 -16.76 -8.25
CA GLY A 189 4.92 -16.26 -7.81
C GLY A 189 5.78 -17.36 -7.21
N GLY A 190 5.22 -18.19 -6.33
CA GLY A 190 5.89 -19.36 -5.77
C GLY A 190 6.31 -20.37 -6.84
N SER A 191 5.45 -20.60 -7.85
CA SER A 191 5.72 -21.53 -8.96
C SER A 191 6.83 -21.07 -9.89
N ILE A 192 7.07 -19.76 -10.01
CA ILE A 192 8.11 -19.17 -10.87
C ILE A 192 9.32 -18.62 -10.09
N GLY A 193 9.41 -18.94 -8.78
CA GLY A 193 10.51 -18.49 -7.93
C GLY A 193 10.48 -17.00 -7.55
N ALA A 194 9.36 -16.32 -7.74
CA ALA A 194 9.20 -14.89 -7.39
C ALA A 194 8.87 -14.65 -5.91
N GLY A 195 8.87 -15.70 -5.09
CA GLY A 195 8.57 -15.67 -3.65
C GLY A 195 7.08 -15.76 -3.32
N ASP A 196 6.79 -16.12 -2.08
CA ASP A 196 5.42 -16.19 -1.57
C ASP A 196 4.86 -14.79 -1.29
N VAL A 197 3.67 -14.52 -1.77
CA VAL A 197 2.94 -13.29 -1.44
C VAL A 197 2.30 -13.44 -0.07
N ALA A 198 2.60 -12.52 0.84
CA ALA A 198 2.01 -12.47 2.19
C ALA A 198 0.53 -12.05 2.14
N TRP A 199 -0.35 -12.93 1.65
CA TRP A 199 -1.77 -12.65 1.47
C TRP A 199 -2.46 -12.18 2.76
N ALA A 200 -2.01 -12.70 3.92
CA ALA A 200 -2.55 -12.29 5.22
C ALA A 200 -2.26 -10.81 5.51
N ALA A 201 -1.08 -10.31 5.12
CA ALA A 201 -0.77 -8.89 5.25
C ALA A 201 -1.66 -8.03 4.35
N HIS A 202 -1.98 -8.50 3.15
CA HIS A 202 -2.91 -7.78 2.25
C HIS A 202 -4.33 -7.75 2.83
N ALA A 203 -4.81 -8.89 3.36
CA ALA A 203 -6.12 -8.97 4.00
C ALA A 203 -6.19 -8.06 5.25
N GLY A 204 -5.17 -8.12 6.11
CA GLY A 204 -5.09 -7.30 7.32
C GLY A 204 -5.05 -5.80 7.01
N GLY A 205 -4.22 -5.40 6.04
CA GLY A 205 -4.15 -4.02 5.58
C GLY A 205 -5.47 -3.52 4.99
N PHE A 206 -6.12 -4.33 4.15
CA PHE A 206 -7.43 -4.00 3.56
C PHE A 206 -8.50 -3.81 4.63
N ILE A 207 -8.64 -4.77 5.55
CA ILE A 207 -9.62 -4.69 6.65
C ILE A 207 -9.37 -3.44 7.49
N ALA A 208 -8.11 -3.16 7.83
CA ALA A 208 -7.74 -1.95 8.57
C ALA A 208 -8.16 -0.68 7.81
N GLY A 209 -7.92 -0.60 6.50
CA GLY A 209 -8.35 0.51 5.67
C GLY A 209 -9.86 0.75 5.72
N VAL A 210 -10.68 -0.32 5.62
CA VAL A 210 -12.14 -0.24 5.77
C VAL A 210 -12.54 0.27 7.15
N LEU A 211 -11.92 -0.25 8.21
CA LEU A 211 -12.27 0.09 9.60
C LEU A 211 -11.86 1.52 9.95
N LEU A 212 -10.65 1.93 9.55
CA LEU A 212 -10.15 3.29 9.79
C LEU A 212 -11.03 4.35 9.11
N MET A 213 -11.58 4.06 7.92
CA MET A 213 -12.51 4.96 7.23
C MET A 213 -13.85 5.13 7.97
N ARG A 214 -14.17 4.34 9.00
CA ARG A 214 -15.33 4.56 9.88
C ARG A 214 -15.03 5.55 11.02
N ILE A 215 -13.76 5.85 11.27
CA ILE A 215 -13.34 6.80 12.31
C ILE A 215 -13.49 8.22 11.75
N ARG A 216 -14.12 9.11 12.53
CA ARG A 216 -14.40 10.51 12.14
C ARG A 216 -13.18 11.28 11.63
N TYR A 217 -11.99 10.94 12.12
CA TYR A 217 -10.74 11.60 11.68
C TYR A 217 -10.43 11.33 10.20
N PHE A 218 -10.74 10.15 9.69
CA PHE A 218 -10.47 9.74 8.30
C PHE A 218 -11.65 9.98 7.34
N ASN A 219 -12.84 10.20 7.88
CA ASN A 219 -14.06 10.34 7.10
C ASN A 219 -14.40 11.80 6.74
#